data_3f1586f6b0681aa79a6da5d29f491b73
#
_entry.id   3f1586f6b0681aa79a6da5d29f491b73
#
_cell.length_a   1.000
_cell.length_b   1.000
_cell.length_c   1.000
_cell.angle_alpha   90.00
_cell.angle_beta   90.00
_cell.angle_gamma   90.00
#
_symmetry.space_group_name_H-M   'P 1'
#
loop_
_entity.id
_entity.type
_entity.pdbx_description
1 polymer ?
#
loop_
_entity_poly.entity_id
_entity_poly.type
_entity_poly.pdbx_seq_one_letter_code
_entity_poly.pdbx_strand_id
1 'polypeptide(L)'
;MDLSGSTVLVTGAASGLGAATTEMAVAAGAHVVAADIVTDQQSAMTQRFGDAITCTQTDVTDPDSVAAAVDVAAKTGKPLRAVVCCAGVILARKTLSSRGVHDLDSFNRVLAVNVAGTFNVVRLAVDVLKDVEPLEDNERGVIIMTSSVAAYDGQIGQVAYASSKGAIAAMTLPLARDLSTTGIRAVSIAPGVFETPMVAGLSDEARASLGAQVPFPSRLGRPDEYAQLAGHIIENRMINGEVIRLDGAIRMAPK
;
A
#
# COMPACT_ATOMS: atom_id res chain seq x y z
N MET A 1 11.91 -5.83 12.80
CA MET A 1 11.21 -5.99 14.09
C MET A 1 10.24 -7.17 14.04
N ASP A 2 9.97 -7.80 15.16
CA ASP A 2 8.93 -8.83 15.30
C ASP A 2 7.55 -8.16 15.39
N LEU A 3 6.55 -8.72 14.72
CA LEU A 3 5.17 -8.24 14.76
C LEU A 3 4.34 -8.84 15.90
N SER A 4 4.82 -9.91 16.55
CA SER A 4 4.09 -10.55 17.64
C SER A 4 3.78 -9.55 18.76
N GLY A 5 2.50 -9.49 19.16
CA GLY A 5 2.05 -8.56 20.20
C GLY A 5 2.04 -7.08 19.80
N SER A 6 2.15 -6.75 18.53
CA SER A 6 2.08 -5.38 17.99
C SER A 6 0.79 -5.13 17.22
N THR A 7 0.55 -3.87 16.84
CA THR A 7 -0.52 -3.45 15.94
C THR A 7 0.07 -3.09 14.57
N VAL A 8 -0.62 -3.49 13.51
CA VAL A 8 -0.36 -3.09 12.13
C VAL A 8 -1.60 -2.40 11.56
N LEU A 9 -1.46 -1.20 11.01
CA LEU A 9 -2.51 -0.51 10.26
C LEU A 9 -2.32 -0.79 8.76
N VAL A 10 -3.35 -1.34 8.12
CA VAL A 10 -3.33 -1.60 6.67
C VAL A 10 -4.48 -0.83 6.02
N THR A 11 -4.19 0.04 5.05
CA THR A 11 -5.22 0.69 4.23
C THR A 11 -5.43 -0.06 2.91
N GLY A 12 -6.66 -0.06 2.37
CA GLY A 12 -7.01 -0.90 1.24
C GLY A 12 -7.04 -2.39 1.62
N ALA A 13 -7.37 -2.67 2.87
CA ALA A 13 -7.24 -3.99 3.48
C ALA A 13 -8.29 -5.01 3.01
N ALA A 14 -9.39 -4.57 2.39
CA ALA A 14 -10.48 -5.45 2.00
C ALA A 14 -10.16 -6.34 0.79
N SER A 15 -9.11 -6.05 0.03
CA SER A 15 -8.83 -6.81 -1.20
C SER A 15 -7.34 -6.77 -1.62
N GLY A 16 -6.98 -7.64 -2.56
CA GLY A 16 -5.68 -7.62 -3.26
C GLY A 16 -4.48 -7.60 -2.33
N LEU A 17 -3.56 -6.65 -2.55
CA LEU A 17 -2.30 -6.54 -1.81
C LEU A 17 -2.53 -6.26 -0.32
N GLY A 18 -3.51 -5.41 0.01
CA GLY A 18 -3.86 -5.08 1.39
C GLY A 18 -4.42 -6.27 2.16
N ALA A 19 -5.29 -7.06 1.53
CA ALA A 19 -5.84 -8.27 2.16
C ALA A 19 -4.74 -9.31 2.44
N ALA A 20 -3.84 -9.55 1.47
CA ALA A 20 -2.71 -10.45 1.67
C ALA A 20 -1.75 -9.95 2.77
N THR A 21 -1.53 -8.63 2.84
CA THR A 21 -0.73 -8.02 3.91
C THR A 21 -1.40 -8.19 5.27
N THR A 22 -2.72 -8.03 5.34
CA THR A 22 -3.51 -8.30 6.56
C THR A 22 -3.34 -9.75 7.02
N GLU A 23 -3.47 -10.72 6.10
CA GLU A 23 -3.26 -12.14 6.40
C GLU A 23 -1.85 -12.43 6.92
N MET A 24 -0.84 -11.89 6.28
CA MET A 24 0.56 -12.04 6.70
C MET A 24 0.78 -11.49 8.10
N ALA A 25 0.28 -10.27 8.38
CA ALA A 25 0.47 -9.62 9.67
C ALA A 25 -0.26 -10.37 10.81
N VAL A 26 -1.48 -10.85 10.58
CA VAL A 26 -2.21 -11.71 11.55
C VAL A 26 -1.44 -13.01 11.79
N ALA A 27 -0.95 -13.66 10.73
CA ALA A 27 -0.17 -14.90 10.86
C ALA A 27 1.15 -14.68 11.63
N ALA A 28 1.72 -13.48 11.56
CA ALA A 28 2.89 -13.06 12.35
C ALA A 28 2.55 -12.67 13.82
N GLY A 29 1.31 -12.82 14.26
CA GLY A 29 0.88 -12.55 15.64
C GLY A 29 0.55 -11.08 15.94
N ALA A 30 0.43 -10.25 14.92
CA ALA A 30 -0.03 -8.88 15.08
C ALA A 30 -1.55 -8.79 15.27
N HIS A 31 -2.00 -7.72 15.91
CA HIS A 31 -3.36 -7.23 15.76
C HIS A 31 -3.42 -6.29 14.55
N VAL A 32 -4.33 -6.54 13.62
CA VAL A 32 -4.43 -5.71 12.41
C VAL A 32 -5.63 -4.77 12.49
N VAL A 33 -5.41 -3.48 12.27
CA VAL A 33 -6.48 -2.53 11.97
C VAL A 33 -6.61 -2.46 10.45
N ALA A 34 -7.68 -3.07 9.95
CA ALA A 34 -7.99 -3.18 8.53
C ALA A 34 -8.88 -2.02 8.10
N ALA A 35 -8.26 -1.02 7.48
CA ALA A 35 -8.91 0.21 7.04
C ALA A 35 -9.25 0.13 5.54
N ASP A 36 -10.52 0.24 5.19
CA ASP A 36 -10.98 0.25 3.80
C ASP A 36 -12.24 1.10 3.64
N ILE A 37 -12.44 1.67 2.45
CA ILE A 37 -13.68 2.37 2.13
C ILE A 37 -14.85 1.38 1.93
N VAL A 38 -14.54 0.14 1.52
CA VAL A 38 -15.50 -0.94 1.28
C VAL A 38 -15.75 -1.71 2.57
N THR A 39 -17.01 -1.81 2.96
CA THR A 39 -17.44 -2.46 4.21
C THR A 39 -17.95 -3.88 4.04
N ASP A 40 -18.28 -4.29 2.82
CA ASP A 40 -18.96 -5.56 2.53
C ASP A 40 -18.15 -6.80 2.98
N GLN A 41 -16.83 -6.67 3.04
CA GLN A 41 -15.92 -7.76 3.45
C GLN A 41 -15.57 -7.76 4.94
N GLN A 42 -15.94 -6.71 5.69
CA GLN A 42 -15.57 -6.58 7.11
C GLN A 42 -16.09 -7.74 7.96
N SER A 43 -17.35 -8.15 7.75
CA SER A 43 -17.93 -9.28 8.47
C SER A 43 -17.20 -10.60 8.20
N ALA A 44 -16.82 -10.86 6.95
CA ALA A 44 -16.07 -12.06 6.57
C ALA A 44 -14.65 -12.04 7.15
N MET A 45 -13.98 -10.89 7.15
CA MET A 45 -12.65 -10.72 7.75
C MET A 45 -12.70 -10.93 9.27
N THR A 46 -13.69 -10.34 9.95
CA THR A 46 -13.88 -10.52 11.40
C THR A 46 -14.20 -11.97 11.74
N GLN A 47 -15.03 -12.64 10.95
CA GLN A 47 -15.32 -14.06 11.13
C GLN A 47 -14.07 -14.94 10.95
N ARG A 48 -13.21 -14.60 9.98
CA ARG A 48 -11.99 -15.37 9.66
C ARG A 48 -10.89 -15.18 10.67
N PHE A 49 -10.68 -13.97 11.18
CA PHE A 49 -9.52 -13.61 12.01
C PHE A 49 -9.85 -13.37 13.49
N GLY A 50 -11.14 -13.32 13.85
CA GLY A 50 -11.59 -13.13 15.23
C GLY A 50 -11.01 -11.87 15.86
N ASP A 51 -10.48 -12.01 17.08
CA ASP A 51 -9.92 -10.92 17.88
C ASP A 51 -8.56 -10.39 17.36
N ALA A 52 -7.99 -11.01 16.33
CA ALA A 52 -6.74 -10.55 15.73
C ALA A 52 -6.94 -9.38 14.75
N ILE A 53 -8.18 -8.97 14.46
CA ILE A 53 -8.48 -7.89 13.52
C ILE A 53 -9.53 -6.91 14.07
N THR A 54 -9.38 -5.65 13.73
CA THR A 54 -10.41 -4.61 13.85
C THR A 54 -10.60 -3.95 12.49
N CYS A 55 -11.82 -4.02 11.95
CA CYS A 55 -12.14 -3.40 10.67
C CYS A 55 -12.68 -1.98 10.89
N THR A 56 -12.21 -1.02 10.06
CA THR A 56 -12.68 0.37 10.06
C THR A 56 -13.07 0.80 8.65
N GLN A 57 -14.24 1.44 8.51
CA GLN A 57 -14.55 2.14 7.27
C GLN A 57 -13.71 3.40 7.19
N THR A 58 -12.88 3.51 6.14
CA THR A 58 -11.91 4.59 6.06
C THR A 58 -11.77 5.09 4.62
N ASP A 59 -12.10 6.36 4.41
CA ASP A 59 -11.74 7.10 3.20
C ASP A 59 -10.41 7.81 3.45
N VAL A 60 -9.35 7.40 2.74
CA VAL A 60 -8.02 7.98 2.90
C VAL A 60 -7.95 9.46 2.48
N THR A 61 -8.91 9.93 1.68
CA THR A 61 -8.99 11.34 1.25
C THR A 61 -9.62 12.25 2.31
N ASP A 62 -10.28 11.68 3.32
CA ASP A 62 -10.89 12.40 4.43
C ASP A 62 -9.98 12.37 5.66
N PRO A 63 -9.48 13.52 6.13
CA PRO A 63 -8.62 13.60 7.31
C PRO A 63 -9.26 13.04 8.59
N ASP A 64 -10.55 13.27 8.81
CA ASP A 64 -11.24 12.82 10.01
C ASP A 64 -11.45 11.30 10.00
N SER A 65 -11.75 10.74 8.82
CA SER A 65 -11.86 9.30 8.62
C SER A 65 -10.53 8.57 8.89
N VAL A 66 -9.42 9.13 8.41
CA VAL A 66 -8.08 8.58 8.68
C VAL A 66 -7.69 8.75 10.14
N ALA A 67 -7.99 9.91 10.76
CA ALA A 67 -7.73 10.14 12.18
C ALA A 67 -8.45 9.10 13.06
N ALA A 68 -9.70 8.78 12.74
CA ALA A 68 -10.46 7.75 13.45
C ALA A 68 -9.81 6.36 13.32
N ALA A 69 -9.35 5.96 12.12
CA ALA A 69 -8.67 4.68 11.91
C ALA A 69 -7.33 4.60 12.67
N VAL A 70 -6.56 5.68 12.67
CA VAL A 70 -5.29 5.77 13.41
C VAL A 70 -5.54 5.75 14.93
N ASP A 71 -6.59 6.41 15.42
CA ASP A 71 -6.98 6.38 16.83
C ASP A 71 -7.38 4.96 17.27
N VAL A 72 -8.10 4.22 16.44
CA VAL A 72 -8.37 2.78 16.67
C VAL A 72 -7.06 2.00 16.77
N ALA A 73 -6.10 2.24 15.86
CA ALA A 73 -4.81 1.55 15.89
C ALA A 73 -3.98 1.86 17.16
N ALA A 74 -4.08 3.10 17.66
CA ALA A 74 -3.41 3.51 18.89
C ALA A 74 -4.03 2.89 20.16
N LYS A 75 -5.32 2.51 20.11
CA LYS A 75 -6.10 2.04 21.27
C LYS A 75 -6.32 0.53 21.33
N THR A 76 -5.65 -0.25 20.51
CA THR A 76 -5.77 -1.73 20.52
C THR A 76 -5.21 -2.39 21.79
N GLY A 77 -4.52 -1.65 22.64
CA GLY A 77 -3.76 -2.17 23.79
C GLY A 77 -2.40 -2.76 23.41
N LYS A 78 -2.02 -2.71 22.12
CA LYS A 78 -0.72 -3.14 21.58
C LYS A 78 -0.07 -1.97 20.83
N PRO A 79 1.28 -1.83 20.86
CA PRO A 79 1.95 -0.73 20.20
C PRO A 79 1.77 -0.78 18.67
N LEU A 80 1.43 0.34 18.04
CA LEU A 80 1.47 0.45 16.57
C LEU A 80 2.94 0.35 16.12
N ARG A 81 3.25 -0.56 15.20
CA ARG A 81 4.62 -0.80 14.72
C ARG A 81 4.79 -0.68 13.22
N ALA A 82 3.74 -0.97 12.46
CA ALA A 82 3.81 -0.87 11.01
C ALA A 82 2.54 -0.26 10.44
N VAL A 83 2.71 0.52 9.39
CA VAL A 83 1.62 1.07 8.58
C VAL A 83 1.87 0.71 7.13
N VAL A 84 0.91 0.00 6.50
CA VAL A 84 1.04 -0.42 5.12
C VAL A 84 -0.07 0.23 4.29
N CYS A 85 0.32 1.15 3.41
CA CYS A 85 -0.59 1.93 2.59
C CYS A 85 -0.82 1.22 1.25
N CYS A 86 -1.90 0.42 1.15
CA CYS A 86 -2.32 -0.28 -0.07
C CYS A 86 -3.54 0.36 -0.75
N ALA A 87 -4.23 1.29 -0.11
CA ALA A 87 -5.36 1.99 -0.72
C ALA A 87 -4.91 2.75 -1.97
N GLY A 88 -5.65 2.57 -3.07
CA GLY A 88 -5.33 3.25 -4.32
C GLY A 88 -6.29 2.88 -5.44
N VAL A 89 -6.34 3.76 -6.42
CA VAL A 89 -7.18 3.61 -7.62
C VAL A 89 -6.33 3.75 -8.88
N ILE A 90 -6.79 3.09 -9.95
CA ILE A 90 -6.25 3.26 -11.30
C ILE A 90 -7.33 3.83 -12.21
N LEU A 91 -6.93 4.74 -13.08
CA LEU A 91 -7.75 5.22 -14.18
C LEU A 91 -6.92 5.23 -15.45
N ALA A 92 -7.35 4.47 -16.45
CA ALA A 92 -6.72 4.43 -17.76
C ALA A 92 -7.45 5.38 -18.73
N ARG A 93 -6.87 6.57 -18.97
CA ARG A 93 -7.42 7.56 -19.89
C ARG A 93 -6.31 8.32 -20.61
N LYS A 94 -6.37 8.37 -21.94
CA LYS A 94 -5.40 9.12 -22.75
C LYS A 94 -5.55 10.62 -22.52
N THR A 95 -4.45 11.36 -22.56
CA THR A 95 -4.44 12.83 -22.53
C THR A 95 -5.27 13.43 -23.67
N LEU A 96 -5.19 12.82 -24.85
CA LEU A 96 -6.05 13.13 -25.99
C LEU A 96 -6.56 11.83 -26.62
N SER A 97 -7.86 11.75 -26.85
CA SER A 97 -8.54 10.64 -27.51
C SER A 97 -9.63 11.13 -28.46
N SER A 98 -10.30 10.22 -29.19
CA SER A 98 -11.46 10.55 -30.02
C SER A 98 -12.65 11.13 -29.22
N ARG A 99 -12.67 10.95 -27.88
CA ARG A 99 -13.67 11.53 -26.97
C ARG A 99 -13.25 12.91 -26.42
N GLY A 100 -12.15 13.47 -26.88
CA GLY A 100 -11.60 14.74 -26.42
C GLY A 100 -10.43 14.59 -25.46
N VAL A 101 -10.11 15.69 -24.77
CA VAL A 101 -9.01 15.78 -23.80
C VAL A 101 -9.35 15.05 -22.50
N HIS A 102 -8.32 14.67 -21.75
CA HIS A 102 -8.48 14.12 -20.40
C HIS A 102 -9.14 15.17 -19.49
N ASP A 103 -10.19 14.80 -18.77
CA ASP A 103 -10.77 15.70 -17.78
C ASP A 103 -9.89 15.81 -16.53
N LEU A 104 -9.85 17.02 -15.99
CA LEU A 104 -9.01 17.34 -14.85
C LEU A 104 -9.53 16.70 -13.54
N ASP A 105 -10.83 16.51 -13.39
CA ASP A 105 -11.42 15.93 -12.19
C ASP A 105 -11.00 14.47 -12.01
N SER A 106 -11.02 13.70 -13.10
CA SER A 106 -10.51 12.31 -13.07
C SER A 106 -9.02 12.24 -12.71
N PHE A 107 -8.21 13.16 -13.24
CA PHE A 107 -6.80 13.26 -12.88
C PHE A 107 -6.63 13.58 -11.39
N ASN A 108 -7.32 14.63 -10.91
CA ASN A 108 -7.27 15.05 -9.52
C ASN A 108 -7.76 13.97 -8.55
N ARG A 109 -8.80 13.20 -8.92
CA ARG A 109 -9.28 12.08 -8.12
C ARG A 109 -8.21 11.02 -7.90
N VAL A 110 -7.45 10.67 -8.93
CA VAL A 110 -6.34 9.70 -8.78
C VAL A 110 -5.26 10.24 -7.85
N LEU A 111 -4.89 11.51 -7.99
CA LEU A 111 -3.92 12.15 -7.10
C LEU A 111 -4.45 12.26 -5.65
N ALA A 112 -5.71 12.62 -5.49
CA ALA A 112 -6.32 12.73 -4.16
C ALA A 112 -6.26 11.41 -3.40
N VAL A 113 -6.65 10.30 -4.02
CA VAL A 113 -6.60 8.98 -3.37
C VAL A 113 -5.17 8.49 -3.19
N ASN A 114 -4.41 8.42 -4.30
CA ASN A 114 -3.13 7.72 -4.28
C ASN A 114 -2.02 8.51 -3.60
N VAL A 115 -2.01 9.83 -3.72
CA VAL A 115 -0.93 10.70 -3.19
C VAL A 115 -1.35 11.35 -1.88
N ALA A 116 -2.37 12.22 -1.95
CA ALA A 116 -2.81 12.97 -0.77
C ALA A 116 -3.35 12.00 0.31
N GLY A 117 -4.10 10.96 -0.09
CA GLY A 117 -4.61 9.94 0.83
C GLY A 117 -3.50 9.14 1.49
N THR A 118 -2.49 8.69 0.73
CA THR A 118 -1.33 8.01 1.32
C THR A 118 -0.59 8.93 2.29
N PHE A 119 -0.31 10.18 1.91
CA PHE A 119 0.35 11.13 2.80
C PHE A 119 -0.50 11.46 4.04
N ASN A 120 -1.82 11.52 3.90
CA ASN A 120 -2.75 11.72 5.01
C ASN A 120 -2.64 10.60 6.05
N VAL A 121 -2.57 9.35 5.60
CA VAL A 121 -2.33 8.20 6.50
C VAL A 121 -0.96 8.31 7.17
N VAL A 122 0.09 8.58 6.40
CA VAL A 122 1.48 8.69 6.90
C VAL A 122 1.58 9.77 7.98
N ARG A 123 1.14 11.01 7.69
CA ARG A 123 1.27 12.14 8.62
C ARG A 123 0.55 11.94 9.96
N LEU A 124 -0.60 11.25 9.95
CA LEU A 124 -1.36 10.97 11.18
C LEU A 124 -0.78 9.76 11.93
N ALA A 125 -0.34 8.73 11.22
CA ALA A 125 0.25 7.56 11.83
C ALA A 125 1.61 7.86 12.50
N VAL A 126 2.44 8.73 11.92
CA VAL A 126 3.73 9.11 12.54
C VAL A 126 3.55 9.88 13.84
N ASP A 127 2.43 10.58 14.01
CA ASP A 127 2.10 11.27 15.27
C ASP A 127 1.85 10.29 16.42
N VAL A 128 1.32 9.10 16.12
CA VAL A 128 1.19 7.99 17.09
C VAL A 128 2.52 7.24 17.25
N LEU A 129 3.18 6.92 16.14
CA LEU A 129 4.42 6.15 16.15
C LEU A 129 5.56 6.83 16.94
N LYS A 130 5.63 8.18 16.93
CA LYS A 130 6.67 8.92 17.65
C LYS A 130 6.66 8.68 19.16
N ASP A 131 5.51 8.37 19.73
CA ASP A 131 5.30 8.19 21.17
C ASP A 131 5.34 6.72 21.61
N VAL A 132 5.48 5.79 20.66
CA VAL A 132 5.63 4.36 20.97
C VAL A 132 7.02 4.09 21.55
N GLU A 133 7.08 3.26 22.58
CA GLU A 133 8.36 2.88 23.22
C GLU A 133 9.33 2.31 22.16
N PRO A 134 10.56 2.81 22.08
CA PRO A 134 11.51 2.36 21.07
C PRO A 134 11.98 0.94 21.33
N LEU A 135 12.24 0.23 20.25
CA LEU A 135 12.93 -1.06 20.23
C LEU A 135 14.45 -0.86 20.16
N GLU A 136 15.18 -1.94 19.92
CA GLU A 136 16.62 -1.89 19.60
C GLU A 136 16.88 -0.91 18.44
N ASP A 137 18.03 -0.27 18.43
CA ASP A 137 18.43 0.80 17.50
C ASP A 137 17.51 2.05 17.53
N ASN A 138 16.74 2.23 18.59
CA ASN A 138 15.72 3.26 18.73
C ASN A 138 14.59 3.18 17.66
N GLU A 139 14.38 2.02 17.04
CA GLU A 139 13.31 1.83 16.08
C GLU A 139 11.93 1.90 16.76
N ARG A 140 11.04 2.74 16.24
CA ARG A 140 9.64 2.83 16.71
C ARG A 140 8.67 2.17 15.76
N GLY A 141 8.96 2.18 14.46
CA GLY A 141 8.10 1.56 13.47
C GLY A 141 8.54 1.79 12.03
N VAL A 142 7.70 1.32 11.10
CA VAL A 142 7.93 1.44 9.67
C VAL A 142 6.65 1.80 8.91
N ILE A 143 6.79 2.70 7.94
CA ILE A 143 5.77 3.04 6.95
C ILE A 143 6.14 2.34 5.65
N ILE A 144 5.21 1.55 5.09
CA ILE A 144 5.35 0.93 3.77
C ILE A 144 4.29 1.51 2.85
N MET A 145 4.72 2.11 1.76
CA MET A 145 3.84 2.72 0.76
C MET A 145 3.83 1.89 -0.53
N THR A 146 2.70 1.87 -1.22
CA THR A 146 2.57 1.13 -2.49
C THR A 146 2.72 2.08 -3.68
N SER A 147 3.91 2.07 -4.30
CA SER A 147 4.17 2.67 -5.60
C SER A 147 3.69 1.75 -6.73
N SER A 148 4.35 1.71 -7.86
CA SER A 148 4.12 0.81 -9.00
C SER A 148 5.30 0.89 -9.96
N VAL A 149 5.50 -0.16 -10.78
CA VAL A 149 6.36 -0.05 -11.97
C VAL A 149 5.91 1.05 -12.92
N ALA A 150 4.62 1.42 -12.92
CA ALA A 150 4.09 2.54 -13.69
C ALA A 150 4.71 3.90 -13.32
N ALA A 151 5.35 4.02 -12.15
CA ALA A 151 6.14 5.21 -11.79
C ALA A 151 7.35 5.41 -12.74
N TYR A 152 7.82 4.35 -13.36
CA TYR A 152 9.01 4.30 -14.22
C TYR A 152 8.66 3.98 -15.68
N ASP A 153 7.76 3.02 -15.88
CA ASP A 153 7.43 2.43 -17.17
C ASP A 153 5.94 2.67 -17.50
N GLY A 154 5.44 3.90 -17.32
CA GLY A 154 4.03 4.24 -17.52
C GLY A 154 3.56 3.99 -18.95
N GLN A 155 2.37 3.37 -19.09
CA GLN A 155 1.77 3.01 -20.36
C GLN A 155 0.86 4.10 -20.91
N ILE A 156 0.46 3.98 -22.18
CA ILE A 156 -0.53 4.84 -22.82
C ILE A 156 -1.83 4.84 -22.00
N GLY A 157 -2.28 6.02 -21.62
CA GLY A 157 -3.49 6.22 -20.80
C GLY A 157 -3.25 6.23 -19.31
N GLN A 158 -2.03 6.05 -18.84
CA GLN A 158 -1.72 5.99 -17.41
C GLN A 158 -1.16 7.29 -16.82
N VAL A 159 -1.29 8.45 -17.51
CA VAL A 159 -0.66 9.69 -17.06
C VAL A 159 -1.01 10.05 -15.60
N ALA A 160 -2.28 9.97 -15.20
CA ALA A 160 -2.69 10.24 -13.82
C ALA A 160 -2.13 9.20 -12.83
N TYR A 161 -2.26 7.90 -13.17
CA TYR A 161 -1.77 6.81 -12.35
C TYR A 161 -0.24 6.83 -12.21
N ALA A 162 0.48 6.93 -13.33
CA ALA A 162 1.94 6.99 -13.32
C ALA A 162 2.46 8.21 -12.54
N SER A 163 1.84 9.38 -12.70
CA SER A 163 2.16 10.58 -11.91
C SER A 163 1.95 10.33 -10.41
N SER A 164 0.84 9.70 -10.03
CA SER A 164 0.55 9.39 -8.63
C SER A 164 1.57 8.43 -8.03
N LYS A 165 1.94 7.37 -8.76
CA LYS A 165 2.90 6.37 -8.28
C LYS A 165 4.35 6.87 -8.31
N GLY A 166 4.66 7.79 -9.25
CA GLY A 166 5.90 8.56 -9.25
C GLY A 166 6.03 9.47 -8.02
N ALA A 167 4.93 10.11 -7.61
CA ALA A 167 4.90 10.93 -6.40
C ALA A 167 5.16 10.08 -5.13
N ILE A 168 4.58 8.88 -5.02
CA ILE A 168 4.87 7.94 -3.91
C ILE A 168 6.35 7.56 -3.89
N ALA A 169 6.92 7.22 -5.04
CA ALA A 169 8.34 6.91 -5.14
C ALA A 169 9.22 8.09 -4.69
N ALA A 170 8.88 9.31 -5.14
CA ALA A 170 9.62 10.53 -4.83
C ALA A 170 9.55 10.91 -3.34
N MET A 171 8.42 10.68 -2.65
CA MET A 171 8.28 11.03 -1.22
C MET A 171 8.99 10.04 -0.28
N THR A 172 9.39 8.85 -0.75
CA THR A 172 9.95 7.79 0.09
C THR A 172 11.23 8.23 0.81
N LEU A 173 12.22 8.71 0.08
CA LEU A 173 13.49 9.13 0.67
C LEU A 173 13.37 10.39 1.55
N PRO A 174 12.64 11.45 1.17
CA PRO A 174 12.37 12.58 2.07
C PRO A 174 11.73 12.14 3.39
N LEU A 175 10.69 11.30 3.36
CA LEU A 175 10.04 10.79 4.58
C LEU A 175 11.01 10.00 5.46
N ALA A 176 11.83 9.12 4.87
CA ALA A 176 12.83 8.36 5.62
C ALA A 176 13.85 9.28 6.31
N ARG A 177 14.23 10.39 5.68
CA ARG A 177 15.13 11.40 6.24
C ARG A 177 14.49 12.24 7.33
N ASP A 178 13.27 12.73 7.09
CA ASP A 178 12.51 13.54 8.03
C ASP A 178 12.23 12.77 9.34
N LEU A 179 11.98 11.47 9.22
CA LEU A 179 11.59 10.61 10.33
C LEU A 179 12.77 9.88 11.00
N SER A 180 14.00 10.06 10.50
CA SER A 180 15.19 9.35 10.97
C SER A 180 15.50 9.58 12.46
N THR A 181 15.36 10.81 12.94
CA THR A 181 15.59 11.16 14.35
C THR A 181 14.49 10.65 15.28
N THR A 182 13.32 10.30 14.72
CA THR A 182 12.19 9.72 15.45
C THR A 182 12.25 8.19 15.50
N GLY A 183 13.16 7.56 14.74
CA GLY A 183 13.27 6.10 14.68
C GLY A 183 12.16 5.43 13.87
N ILE A 184 11.61 6.13 12.87
CA ILE A 184 10.58 5.60 11.96
C ILE A 184 11.17 5.47 10.56
N ARG A 185 11.07 4.26 9.99
CA ARG A 185 11.50 3.99 8.61
C ARG A 185 10.37 4.27 7.62
N ALA A 186 10.73 4.66 6.39
CA ALA A 186 9.79 4.79 5.27
C ALA A 186 10.36 4.08 4.04
N VAL A 187 9.56 3.17 3.48
CA VAL A 187 9.94 2.33 2.33
C VAL A 187 8.77 2.27 1.36
N SER A 188 9.04 2.17 0.08
CA SER A 188 7.99 1.88 -0.91
C SER A 188 8.25 0.56 -1.62
N ILE A 189 7.18 -0.18 -1.89
CA ILE A 189 7.20 -1.29 -2.83
C ILE A 189 6.60 -0.79 -4.15
N ALA A 190 7.25 -1.12 -5.27
CA ALA A 190 6.77 -0.85 -6.63
C ALA A 190 6.41 -2.18 -7.31
N PRO A 191 5.16 -2.68 -7.15
CA PRO A 191 4.73 -3.91 -7.76
C PRO A 191 4.68 -3.81 -9.29
N GLY A 192 4.95 -4.93 -9.97
CA GLY A 192 4.59 -5.15 -11.36
C GLY A 192 3.09 -5.41 -11.53
N VAL A 193 2.73 -6.35 -12.38
CA VAL A 193 1.33 -6.76 -12.58
C VAL A 193 1.01 -7.92 -11.64
N PHE A 194 0.07 -7.71 -10.72
CA PHE A 194 -0.33 -8.67 -9.69
C PHE A 194 -1.79 -9.11 -9.86
N GLU A 195 -2.10 -10.34 -9.44
CA GLU A 195 -3.47 -10.89 -9.38
C GLU A 195 -4.27 -10.18 -8.29
N THR A 196 -4.91 -9.09 -8.65
CA THR A 196 -5.75 -8.27 -7.75
C THR A 196 -7.09 -7.99 -8.40
N PRO A 197 -8.10 -7.51 -7.67
CA PRO A 197 -9.36 -7.07 -8.28
C PRO A 197 -9.20 -6.03 -9.40
N MET A 198 -8.10 -5.29 -9.38
CA MET A 198 -7.76 -4.30 -10.41
C MET A 198 -7.55 -4.93 -11.80
N VAL A 199 -7.10 -6.17 -11.87
CA VAL A 199 -6.91 -6.94 -13.13
C VAL A 199 -7.96 -8.04 -13.30
N ALA A 200 -8.82 -8.29 -12.30
CA ALA A 200 -9.84 -9.33 -12.35
C ALA A 200 -10.92 -9.09 -13.42
N GLY A 201 -11.11 -7.83 -13.85
CA GLY A 201 -12.02 -7.48 -14.94
C GLY A 201 -11.50 -7.79 -16.35
N LEU A 202 -10.24 -8.24 -16.48
CA LEU A 202 -9.65 -8.63 -17.76
C LEU A 202 -10.05 -10.07 -18.14
N SER A 203 -10.11 -10.37 -19.45
CA SER A 203 -10.30 -11.74 -19.92
C SER A 203 -9.11 -12.63 -19.53
N ASP A 204 -9.32 -13.95 -19.53
CA ASP A 204 -8.25 -14.92 -19.22
C ASP A 204 -7.07 -14.80 -20.20
N GLU A 205 -7.37 -14.56 -21.49
CA GLU A 205 -6.36 -14.34 -22.54
C GLU A 205 -5.56 -13.06 -22.26
N ALA A 206 -6.21 -11.97 -21.83
CA ALA A 206 -5.54 -10.72 -21.50
C ALA A 206 -4.64 -10.89 -20.26
N ARG A 207 -5.11 -11.60 -19.24
CA ARG A 207 -4.30 -11.93 -18.04
C ARG A 207 -3.09 -12.80 -18.40
N ALA A 208 -3.30 -13.84 -19.20
CA ALA A 208 -2.22 -14.70 -19.69
C ALA A 208 -1.19 -13.92 -20.51
N SER A 209 -1.65 -13.02 -21.38
CA SER A 209 -0.78 -12.15 -22.18
C SER A 209 0.05 -11.20 -21.31
N LEU A 210 -0.53 -10.62 -20.27
CA LEU A 210 0.20 -9.80 -19.30
C LEU A 210 1.24 -10.63 -18.52
N GLY A 211 0.86 -11.83 -18.08
CA GLY A 211 1.77 -12.73 -17.37
C GLY A 211 2.97 -13.16 -18.24
N ALA A 212 2.73 -13.41 -19.54
CA ALA A 212 3.79 -13.77 -20.49
C ALA A 212 4.80 -12.63 -20.76
N GLN A 213 4.46 -11.37 -20.45
CA GLN A 213 5.39 -10.24 -20.54
C GLN A 213 6.37 -10.16 -19.35
N VAL A 214 6.10 -10.90 -18.27
CA VAL A 214 7.01 -10.98 -17.12
C VAL A 214 8.15 -11.93 -17.45
N PRO A 215 9.41 -11.47 -17.45
CA PRO A 215 10.55 -12.32 -17.82
C PRO A 215 10.68 -13.57 -16.95
N PHE A 216 10.64 -13.43 -15.62
CA PHE A 216 10.69 -14.57 -14.70
C PHE A 216 10.23 -14.18 -13.28
N PRO A 217 9.36 -14.98 -12.65
CA PRO A 217 8.58 -16.09 -13.25
C PRO A 217 7.55 -15.54 -14.24
N SER A 218 7.32 -16.26 -15.36
CA SER A 218 6.45 -15.82 -16.46
C SER A 218 4.97 -15.99 -16.10
N ARG A 219 4.50 -15.16 -15.18
CA ARG A 219 3.12 -15.09 -14.66
C ARG A 219 2.88 -13.74 -13.97
N LEU A 220 1.64 -13.45 -13.65
CA LEU A 220 1.32 -12.36 -12.73
C LEU A 220 1.90 -12.63 -11.33
N GLY A 221 2.25 -11.56 -10.62
CA GLY A 221 2.61 -11.64 -9.22
C GLY A 221 1.39 -12.04 -8.37
N ARG A 222 1.60 -12.80 -7.32
CA ARG A 222 0.56 -13.13 -6.36
C ARG A 222 0.56 -12.13 -5.21
N PRO A 223 -0.60 -11.75 -4.65
CA PRO A 223 -0.67 -10.82 -3.52
C PRO A 223 0.15 -11.25 -2.30
N ASP A 224 0.29 -12.57 -2.06
CA ASP A 224 1.12 -13.10 -0.98
C ASP A 224 2.62 -12.78 -1.17
N GLU A 225 3.12 -12.66 -2.39
CA GLU A 225 4.51 -12.29 -2.68
C GLU A 225 4.79 -10.82 -2.30
N TYR A 226 3.78 -9.93 -2.48
CA TYR A 226 3.86 -8.57 -1.97
C TYR A 226 3.88 -8.55 -0.43
N ALA A 227 3.00 -9.31 0.20
CA ALA A 227 2.91 -9.41 1.66
C ALA A 227 4.21 -9.98 2.27
N GLN A 228 4.85 -10.97 1.63
CA GLN A 228 6.16 -11.49 2.05
C GLN A 228 7.24 -10.42 2.02
N LEU A 229 7.29 -9.60 0.96
CA LEU A 229 8.25 -8.50 0.90
C LEU A 229 7.95 -7.43 1.97
N ALA A 230 6.67 -7.10 2.20
CA ALA A 230 6.28 -6.19 3.27
C ALA A 230 6.72 -6.72 4.65
N GLY A 231 6.53 -8.01 4.91
CA GLY A 231 7.03 -8.69 6.11
C GLY A 231 8.56 -8.59 6.25
N HIS A 232 9.29 -8.88 5.17
CA HIS A 232 10.75 -8.74 5.17
C HIS A 232 11.22 -7.30 5.42
N ILE A 233 10.55 -6.30 4.86
CA ILE A 233 10.85 -4.88 5.14
C ILE A 233 10.62 -4.55 6.62
N ILE A 234 9.55 -5.08 7.22
CA ILE A 234 9.26 -4.89 8.65
C ILE A 234 10.40 -5.49 9.50
N GLU A 235 10.81 -6.71 9.20
CA GLU A 235 11.85 -7.43 9.96
C GLU A 235 13.25 -6.81 9.77
N ASN A 236 13.59 -6.41 8.58
CA ASN A 236 14.93 -5.95 8.22
C ASN A 236 15.09 -4.44 8.41
N ARG A 237 15.68 -4.05 9.55
CA ARG A 237 15.85 -2.65 9.96
C ARG A 237 16.74 -1.82 9.03
N MET A 238 17.62 -2.45 8.26
CA MET A 238 18.52 -1.72 7.34
C MET A 238 17.81 -1.23 6.08
N ILE A 239 16.61 -1.75 5.77
CA ILE A 239 15.81 -1.29 4.64
C ILE A 239 15.08 0.00 5.03
N ASN A 240 15.54 1.14 4.50
CA ASN A 240 14.97 2.46 4.76
C ASN A 240 15.24 3.40 3.58
N GLY A 241 14.26 4.23 3.20
CA GLY A 241 14.40 5.24 2.15
C GLY A 241 14.42 4.70 0.72
N GLU A 242 14.13 3.41 0.50
CA GLU A 242 14.26 2.74 -0.78
C GLU A 242 12.90 2.46 -1.43
N VAL A 243 12.88 2.43 -2.76
CA VAL A 243 11.74 1.99 -3.58
C VAL A 243 12.09 0.66 -4.22
N ILE A 244 11.53 -0.43 -3.70
CA ILE A 244 11.85 -1.78 -4.12
C ILE A 244 10.89 -2.23 -5.23
N ARG A 245 11.41 -2.46 -6.44
CA ARG A 245 10.63 -3.08 -7.53
C ARG A 245 10.41 -4.56 -7.24
N LEU A 246 9.13 -4.98 -7.26
CA LEU A 246 8.72 -6.37 -7.12
C LEU A 246 7.92 -6.75 -8.37
N ASP A 247 8.61 -7.15 -9.45
CA ASP A 247 8.03 -7.11 -10.79
C ASP A 247 8.48 -8.23 -11.74
N GLY A 248 9.25 -9.21 -11.27
CA GLY A 248 9.77 -10.29 -12.13
C GLY A 248 10.63 -9.79 -13.31
N ALA A 249 11.25 -8.62 -13.14
CA ALA A 249 12.06 -7.93 -14.15
C ALA A 249 11.26 -7.37 -15.34
N ILE A 250 9.93 -7.21 -15.23
CA ILE A 250 9.13 -6.60 -16.30
C ILE A 250 9.55 -5.14 -16.52
N ARG A 251 9.55 -4.74 -17.78
CA ARG A 251 9.54 -3.34 -18.20
C ARG A 251 8.33 -3.19 -19.11
N MET A 252 7.38 -2.37 -18.67
CA MET A 252 6.08 -2.27 -19.33
C MET A 252 6.23 -1.74 -20.75
N ALA A 253 5.66 -2.46 -21.71
CA ALA A 253 5.55 -1.97 -23.08
C ALA A 253 4.62 -0.75 -23.12
N PRO A 254 4.75 0.16 -24.13
CA PRO A 254 3.89 1.34 -24.24
C PRO A 254 2.38 1.03 -24.33
N LYS A 255 2.04 -0.19 -24.74
CA LYS A 255 0.67 -0.74 -24.88
C LYS A 255 0.60 -2.16 -24.35
#